data_040c1cd0760327def2b0ca814ba0c356
#
_entry.id   040c1cd0760327def2b0ca814ba0c356
#
_cell.length_a   1.000
_cell.length_b   1.000
_cell.length_c   1.000
_cell.angle_alpha   90.00
_cell.angle_beta   90.00
_cell.angle_gamma   90.00
#
_symmetry.space_group_name_H-M   'P 1'
#
loop_
_entity.id
_entity.type
_entity.pdbx_description
1 polymer ?
#
loop_
_entity_poly.entity_id
_entity_poly.type
_entity_poly.pdbx_seq_one_letter_code
_entity_poly.pdbx_strand_id
1 'polypeptide(L)'
;MVNVAESTLKDVDVILWLVEPSNYIGAGEQHIIKQLDKANLPVILIINKIDTVEKEKVLEYIDTYRKVYDFDEIIPVSALRGNNLDDVIDTIFKYLPYGPMFYDEDTVTDQPERQIVAEIIREKSLHALDEEVPHGIAVTVESMKKRKGPKGIIDIEATIICERDSHKGIIIGKGGAMLKKIGSNARYEIERMLDS
;
A
#
# COMPACT_ATOMS: atom_id res chain seq x y z
N MET A 1 9.52 9.79 4.82
CA MET A 1 9.42 8.58 3.98
C MET A 1 10.78 8.17 3.40
N VAL A 2 11.56 9.05 2.76
CA VAL A 2 12.87 8.67 2.17
C VAL A 2 13.83 8.04 3.20
N ASN A 3 13.99 8.65 4.37
CA ASN A 3 14.88 8.13 5.44
C ASN A 3 14.45 6.75 5.99
N VAL A 4 13.14 6.43 5.96
CA VAL A 4 12.63 5.12 6.39
C VAL A 4 12.99 4.06 5.34
N ALA A 5 12.82 4.36 4.06
CA ALA A 5 13.20 3.45 2.98
C ALA A 5 14.71 3.15 3.00
N GLU A 6 15.55 4.17 3.21
CA GLU A 6 17.01 3.99 3.30
C GLU A 6 17.45 3.13 4.50
N SER A 7 16.75 3.23 5.64
CA SER A 7 17.05 2.38 6.80
C SER A 7 16.63 0.92 6.57
N THR A 8 15.52 0.70 5.89
CA THR A 8 14.98 -0.64 5.60
C THR A 8 15.89 -1.44 4.66
N LEU A 9 16.63 -0.78 3.75
CA LEU A 9 17.56 -1.46 2.84
C LEU A 9 18.66 -2.27 3.54
N LYS A 10 18.88 -2.07 4.84
CA LYS A 10 19.89 -2.81 5.62
C LYS A 10 19.38 -4.12 6.20
N ASP A 11 18.06 -4.29 6.23
CA ASP A 11 17.39 -5.36 6.96
C ASP A 11 16.55 -6.26 6.04
N VAL A 12 16.77 -6.17 4.72
CA VAL A 12 16.05 -6.95 3.71
C VAL A 12 16.99 -7.82 2.89
N ASP A 13 16.48 -8.91 2.35
CA ASP A 13 17.23 -9.87 1.53
C ASP A 13 17.09 -9.60 0.04
N VAL A 14 16.00 -8.93 -0.38
CA VAL A 14 15.68 -8.60 -1.78
C VAL A 14 14.94 -7.29 -1.86
N ILE A 15 15.20 -6.53 -2.92
CA ILE A 15 14.53 -5.25 -3.19
C ILE A 15 13.57 -5.43 -4.35
N LEU A 16 12.30 -5.05 -4.14
CA LEU A 16 11.31 -4.93 -5.21
C LEU A 16 11.11 -3.45 -5.53
N TRP A 17 11.50 -3.05 -6.73
CA TRP A 17 11.25 -1.69 -7.20
C TRP A 17 10.06 -1.67 -8.15
N LEU A 18 8.94 -1.08 -7.70
CA LEU A 18 7.72 -0.96 -8.48
C LEU A 18 7.70 0.36 -9.25
N VAL A 19 7.46 0.27 -10.56
CA VAL A 19 7.34 1.42 -11.46
C VAL A 19 6.12 1.28 -12.36
N GLU A 20 5.67 2.38 -12.96
CA GLU A 20 4.70 2.38 -14.04
C GLU A 20 5.42 2.38 -15.40
N PRO A 21 4.75 1.93 -16.50
CA PRO A 21 5.35 1.93 -17.82
C PRO A 21 5.77 3.34 -18.25
N SER A 22 7.04 3.55 -18.52
CA SER A 22 7.59 4.84 -18.94
C SER A 22 8.79 4.68 -19.86
N ASN A 23 8.88 5.52 -20.88
CA ASN A 23 10.07 5.65 -21.74
C ASN A 23 11.06 6.70 -21.22
N TYR A 24 10.76 7.29 -20.06
CA TYR A 24 11.59 8.35 -19.48
C TYR A 24 11.92 8.01 -18.01
N ILE A 25 13.20 8.11 -17.71
CA ILE A 25 13.72 7.93 -16.35
C ILE A 25 13.93 9.31 -15.73
N GLY A 26 13.08 9.68 -14.79
CA GLY A 26 13.10 10.97 -14.11
C GLY A 26 14.23 11.10 -13.08
N ALA A 27 14.41 12.32 -12.56
CA ALA A 27 15.43 12.60 -11.53
C ALA A 27 15.21 11.80 -10.23
N GLY A 28 13.94 11.54 -9.86
CA GLY A 28 13.60 10.71 -8.71
C GLY A 28 14.04 9.27 -8.88
N GLU A 29 13.79 8.68 -10.05
CA GLU A 29 14.21 7.30 -10.38
C GLU A 29 15.73 7.19 -10.43
N GLN A 30 16.43 8.18 -11.03
CA GLN A 30 17.89 8.23 -11.01
C GLN A 30 18.47 8.32 -9.59
N HIS A 31 17.77 8.99 -8.68
CA HIS A 31 18.17 9.01 -7.27
C HIS A 31 18.01 7.63 -6.62
N ILE A 32 16.90 6.93 -6.90
CA ILE A 32 16.66 5.57 -6.41
C ILE A 32 17.74 4.62 -6.94
N ILE A 33 18.06 4.64 -8.23
CA ILE A 33 19.11 3.82 -8.85
C ILE A 33 20.44 3.94 -8.08
N LYS A 34 20.83 5.18 -7.73
CA LYS A 34 22.06 5.41 -6.95
C LYS A 34 22.01 4.82 -5.53
N GLN A 35 20.83 4.63 -4.97
CA GLN A 35 20.68 3.95 -3.67
C GLN A 35 20.74 2.44 -3.83
N LEU A 36 20.13 1.91 -4.90
CA LEU A 36 20.17 0.48 -5.23
C LEU A 36 21.61 0.00 -5.44
N ASP A 37 22.44 0.78 -6.16
CA ASP A 37 23.87 0.50 -6.36
C ASP A 37 24.64 0.31 -5.03
N LYS A 38 24.24 1.04 -3.99
CA LYS A 38 24.89 0.98 -2.68
C LYS A 38 24.41 -0.17 -1.80
N ALA A 39 23.21 -0.68 -2.05
CA ALA A 39 22.60 -1.72 -1.22
C ALA A 39 23.27 -3.07 -1.42
N ASN A 40 23.83 -3.35 -2.60
CA ASN A 40 24.47 -4.63 -2.97
C ASN A 40 23.57 -5.84 -2.67
N LEU A 41 22.29 -5.72 -2.97
CA LEU A 41 21.24 -6.71 -2.78
C LEU A 41 20.62 -7.04 -4.14
N PRO A 42 20.01 -8.22 -4.31
CA PRO A 42 19.22 -8.53 -5.50
C PRO A 42 18.09 -7.50 -5.68
N VAL A 43 17.95 -6.99 -6.90
CA VAL A 43 16.93 -6.00 -7.26
C VAL A 43 16.03 -6.53 -8.36
N ILE A 44 14.77 -6.71 -8.06
CA ILE A 44 13.73 -7.10 -9.01
C ILE A 44 12.91 -5.86 -9.40
N LEU A 45 12.96 -5.49 -10.68
CA LEU A 45 12.10 -4.43 -11.21
C LEU A 45 10.73 -4.97 -11.57
N ILE A 46 9.68 -4.36 -11.04
CA ILE A 46 8.30 -4.69 -11.36
C ILE A 46 7.67 -3.53 -12.12
N ILE A 47 7.41 -3.71 -13.41
CA ILE A 47 6.70 -2.72 -14.24
C ILE A 47 5.21 -3.01 -14.13
N ASN A 48 4.52 -2.31 -13.22
CA ASN A 48 3.10 -2.52 -12.95
C ASN A 48 2.22 -1.69 -13.89
N LYS A 49 0.92 -2.02 -13.94
CA LYS A 49 -0.12 -1.38 -14.78
C LYS A 49 0.09 -1.59 -16.28
N ILE A 50 0.63 -2.74 -16.69
CA ILE A 50 0.78 -3.05 -18.13
C ILE A 50 -0.56 -3.19 -18.88
N ASP A 51 -1.66 -3.31 -18.14
CA ASP A 51 -3.02 -3.30 -18.70
C ASP A 51 -3.45 -1.92 -19.26
N THR A 52 -2.69 -0.87 -18.98
CA THR A 52 -2.94 0.49 -19.47
C THR A 52 -2.19 0.83 -20.77
N VAL A 53 -1.33 -0.08 -21.24
CA VAL A 53 -0.48 0.13 -22.41
C VAL A 53 -0.63 -1.02 -23.42
N GLU A 54 -0.21 -0.76 -24.67
CA GLU A 54 -0.18 -1.78 -25.73
C GLU A 54 0.92 -2.81 -25.42
N LYS A 55 0.63 -4.10 -25.67
CA LYS A 55 1.56 -5.20 -25.37
C LYS A 55 2.92 -5.05 -26.07
N GLU A 56 2.91 -4.54 -27.28
CA GLU A 56 4.10 -4.32 -28.11
C GLU A 56 5.06 -3.32 -27.48
N LYS A 57 4.54 -2.35 -26.71
CA LYS A 57 5.33 -1.34 -26.02
C LYS A 57 5.98 -1.82 -24.73
N VAL A 58 5.52 -2.92 -24.17
CA VAL A 58 6.07 -3.44 -22.89
C VAL A 58 7.57 -3.74 -23.02
N LEU A 59 8.01 -4.27 -24.16
CA LEU A 59 9.43 -4.53 -24.42
C LEU A 59 10.27 -3.25 -24.46
N GLU A 60 9.72 -2.15 -24.99
CA GLU A 60 10.41 -0.85 -25.02
C GLU A 60 10.63 -0.30 -23.61
N TYR A 61 9.67 -0.48 -22.72
CA TYR A 61 9.81 -0.08 -21.32
C TYR A 61 10.87 -0.92 -20.59
N ILE A 62 10.87 -2.23 -20.79
CA ILE A 62 11.90 -3.13 -20.25
C ILE A 62 13.30 -2.68 -20.73
N ASP A 63 13.45 -2.39 -22.01
CA ASP A 63 14.72 -1.94 -22.58
C ASP A 63 15.16 -0.56 -22.06
N THR A 64 14.21 0.31 -21.73
CA THR A 64 14.49 1.61 -21.11
C THR A 64 15.14 1.45 -19.75
N TYR A 65 14.58 0.57 -18.91
CA TYR A 65 15.11 0.33 -17.56
C TYR A 65 16.43 -0.47 -17.58
N ARG A 66 16.59 -1.46 -18.47
CA ARG A 66 17.84 -2.23 -18.63
C ARG A 66 19.06 -1.38 -18.96
N LYS A 67 18.87 -0.22 -19.58
CA LYS A 67 19.96 0.69 -19.93
C LYS A 67 20.51 1.49 -18.76
N VAL A 68 19.76 1.59 -17.67
CA VAL A 68 20.11 2.44 -16.53
C VAL A 68 20.52 1.70 -15.28
N TYR A 69 20.17 0.40 -15.17
CA TYR A 69 20.56 -0.45 -14.05
C TYR A 69 20.53 -1.93 -14.48
N ASP A 70 21.44 -2.73 -13.94
CA ASP A 70 21.51 -4.18 -14.14
C ASP A 70 20.63 -4.89 -13.10
N PHE A 71 19.34 -5.01 -13.41
CA PHE A 71 18.38 -5.69 -12.54
C PHE A 71 18.57 -7.20 -12.59
N ASP A 72 18.46 -7.88 -11.45
CA ASP A 72 18.49 -9.34 -11.41
C ASP A 72 17.31 -9.94 -12.19
N GLU A 73 16.12 -9.32 -12.08
CA GLU A 73 14.94 -9.69 -12.84
C GLU A 73 14.10 -8.46 -13.20
N ILE A 74 13.38 -8.51 -14.32
CA ILE A 74 12.41 -7.49 -14.72
C ILE A 74 11.10 -8.19 -15.08
N ILE A 75 10.04 -7.90 -14.31
CA ILE A 75 8.74 -8.56 -14.46
C ILE A 75 7.67 -7.52 -14.76
N PRO A 76 7.10 -7.53 -15.98
CA PRO A 76 5.94 -6.71 -16.29
C PRO A 76 4.67 -7.35 -15.69
N VAL A 77 3.89 -6.58 -14.94
CA VAL A 77 2.70 -7.07 -14.24
C VAL A 77 1.48 -6.15 -14.43
N SER A 78 0.30 -6.70 -14.25
CA SER A 78 -0.89 -5.94 -13.90
C SER A 78 -1.45 -6.46 -12.59
N ALA A 79 -1.20 -5.74 -11.51
CA ALA A 79 -1.76 -6.09 -10.20
C ALA A 79 -3.31 -6.07 -10.23
N LEU A 80 -3.89 -5.12 -10.99
CA LEU A 80 -5.36 -5.01 -11.15
C LEU A 80 -5.98 -6.23 -11.84
N ARG A 81 -5.29 -6.81 -12.83
CA ARG A 81 -5.78 -7.94 -13.64
C ARG A 81 -5.24 -9.28 -13.17
N GLY A 82 -4.32 -9.31 -12.23
CA GLY A 82 -3.64 -10.52 -11.77
C GLY A 82 -2.60 -11.08 -12.74
N ASN A 83 -2.21 -10.32 -13.78
CA ASN A 83 -1.23 -10.82 -14.76
C ASN A 83 0.18 -10.88 -14.16
N ASN A 84 0.86 -12.02 -14.31
CA ASN A 84 2.23 -12.30 -13.89
C ASN A 84 2.50 -12.12 -12.39
N LEU A 85 1.47 -12.18 -11.53
CA LEU A 85 1.67 -12.08 -10.08
C LEU A 85 2.34 -13.35 -9.52
N ASP A 86 1.98 -14.52 -10.04
CA ASP A 86 2.61 -15.79 -9.64
C ASP A 86 4.10 -15.77 -9.99
N ASP A 87 4.49 -15.24 -11.15
CA ASP A 87 5.88 -15.08 -11.56
C ASP A 87 6.66 -14.18 -10.58
N VAL A 88 6.03 -13.12 -10.05
CA VAL A 88 6.64 -12.27 -9.02
C VAL A 88 6.90 -13.05 -7.76
N ILE A 89 5.91 -13.80 -7.27
CA ILE A 89 6.02 -14.60 -6.05
C ILE A 89 7.13 -15.67 -6.21
N ASP A 90 7.10 -16.42 -7.30
CA ASP A 90 8.08 -17.45 -7.58
C ASP A 90 9.50 -16.87 -7.70
N THR A 91 9.61 -15.67 -8.27
CA THR A 91 10.90 -14.98 -8.39
C THR A 91 11.41 -14.51 -7.04
N ILE A 92 10.56 -13.92 -6.18
CA ILE A 92 10.95 -13.52 -4.82
C ILE A 92 11.52 -14.74 -4.07
N PHE A 93 10.85 -15.88 -4.11
CA PHE A 93 11.32 -17.10 -3.43
C PHE A 93 12.68 -17.61 -3.91
N LYS A 94 13.10 -17.32 -5.13
CA LYS A 94 14.46 -17.69 -5.63
C LYS A 94 15.57 -16.90 -4.94
N TYR A 95 15.27 -15.66 -4.52
CA TYR A 95 16.25 -14.74 -3.92
C TYR A 95 16.21 -14.72 -2.39
N LEU A 96 15.17 -15.27 -1.77
CA LEU A 96 15.07 -15.34 -0.32
C LEU A 96 15.94 -16.48 0.25
N PRO A 97 16.75 -16.23 1.29
CA PRO A 97 17.51 -17.27 1.97
C PRO A 97 16.57 -18.19 2.78
N TYR A 98 16.99 -19.44 2.95
CA TYR A 98 16.32 -20.32 3.91
C TYR A 98 16.62 -19.86 5.34
N GLY A 99 15.60 -19.69 6.15
CA GLY A 99 15.73 -19.23 7.53
C GLY A 99 14.60 -19.71 8.43
N PRO A 100 14.67 -19.43 9.74
CA PRO A 100 13.57 -19.70 10.65
C PRO A 100 12.36 -18.82 10.31
N MET A 101 11.17 -19.31 10.61
CA MET A 101 9.96 -18.52 10.53
C MET A 101 10.02 -17.38 11.57
N PHE A 102 9.83 -16.14 11.13
CA PHE A 102 9.77 -14.97 12.01
C PHE A 102 8.36 -14.73 12.59
N TYR A 103 7.34 -15.27 11.92
CA TYR A 103 5.94 -15.19 12.33
C TYR A 103 5.32 -16.58 12.30
N ASP A 104 4.35 -16.83 13.18
CA ASP A 104 3.57 -18.05 13.16
C ASP A 104 2.69 -18.12 11.90
N GLU A 105 2.36 -19.33 11.43
CA GLU A 105 1.56 -19.56 10.21
C GLU A 105 0.19 -18.85 10.26
N ASP A 106 -0.39 -18.68 11.46
CA ASP A 106 -1.67 -18.02 11.68
C ASP A 106 -1.57 -16.49 11.79
N THR A 107 -0.34 -15.91 11.75
CA THR A 107 -0.15 -14.47 11.88
C THR A 107 -0.47 -13.78 10.56
N VAL A 108 -1.64 -13.15 10.48
CA VAL A 108 -2.11 -12.42 9.28
C VAL A 108 -1.40 -11.07 9.12
N THR A 109 -1.06 -10.42 10.24
CA THR A 109 -0.38 -9.11 10.27
C THR A 109 0.26 -8.86 11.64
N ASP A 110 1.34 -8.11 11.65
CA ASP A 110 1.99 -7.58 12.85
C ASP A 110 1.47 -6.20 13.26
N GLN A 111 0.57 -5.63 12.46
CA GLN A 111 0.01 -4.30 12.71
C GLN A 111 -0.95 -4.31 13.90
N PRO A 112 -0.87 -3.34 14.81
CA PRO A 112 -1.85 -3.19 15.88
C PRO A 112 -3.27 -3.04 15.32
N GLU A 113 -4.27 -3.69 15.93
CA GLU A 113 -5.69 -3.60 15.56
C GLU A 113 -6.15 -2.15 15.34
N ARG A 114 -5.67 -1.22 16.18
CA ARG A 114 -5.94 0.21 16.07
C ARG A 114 -5.50 0.80 14.73
N GLN A 115 -4.38 0.36 14.19
CA GLN A 115 -3.86 0.83 12.91
C GLN A 115 -4.67 0.27 11.74
N ILE A 116 -5.06 -0.99 11.82
CA ILE A 116 -5.93 -1.61 10.80
C ILE A 116 -7.28 -0.91 10.77
N VAL A 117 -7.86 -0.62 11.93
CA VAL A 117 -9.11 0.15 12.05
C VAL A 117 -8.97 1.55 11.42
N ALA A 118 -7.86 2.24 11.65
CA ALA A 118 -7.61 3.55 11.03
C ALA A 118 -7.55 3.44 9.50
N GLU A 119 -6.89 2.42 8.97
CA GLU A 119 -6.79 2.18 7.53
C GLU A 119 -8.15 1.79 6.90
N ILE A 120 -8.95 0.98 7.57
CA ILE A 120 -10.32 0.68 7.11
C ILE A 120 -11.15 1.98 7.00
N ILE A 121 -11.11 2.83 8.03
CA ILE A 121 -11.84 4.11 8.01
C ILE A 121 -11.31 5.01 6.89
N ARG A 122 -9.99 5.05 6.68
CA ARG A 122 -9.36 5.82 5.61
C ARG A 122 -9.79 5.32 4.24
N GLU A 123 -9.77 4.02 4.01
CA GLU A 123 -10.23 3.38 2.76
C GLU A 123 -11.69 3.72 2.45
N LYS A 124 -12.60 3.57 3.44
CA LYS A 124 -14.03 3.89 3.24
C LYS A 124 -14.25 5.39 3.02
N SER A 125 -13.39 6.22 3.60
CA SER A 125 -13.41 7.67 3.33
C SER A 125 -13.01 7.97 1.88
N LEU A 126 -11.93 7.36 1.39
CA LEU A 126 -11.47 7.51 0.00
C LEU A 126 -12.54 7.04 -0.99
N HIS A 127 -13.10 5.84 -0.78
CA HIS A 127 -14.16 5.30 -1.64
C HIS A 127 -15.45 6.13 -1.63
N ALA A 128 -15.77 6.80 -0.53
CA ALA A 128 -16.99 7.60 -0.42
C ALA A 128 -16.84 8.98 -1.06
N LEU A 129 -15.62 9.51 -1.17
CA LEU A 129 -15.32 10.87 -1.61
C LEU A 129 -14.89 10.95 -3.08
N ASP A 130 -14.68 9.82 -3.69
CA ASP A 130 -14.38 9.48 -5.08
C ASP A 130 -13.66 10.56 -5.88
N GLU A 131 -13.87 11.59 -6.32
CA GLU A 131 -13.09 12.45 -7.21
C GLU A 131 -12.58 13.75 -6.55
N GLU A 132 -13.10 14.12 -5.37
CA GLU A 132 -12.93 15.48 -4.86
C GLU A 132 -11.83 15.65 -3.80
N VAL A 133 -11.43 14.56 -3.07
CA VAL A 133 -10.46 14.65 -1.96
C VAL A 133 -9.53 13.41 -1.83
N PRO A 134 -9.05 12.77 -2.91
CA PRO A 134 -8.50 11.42 -2.79
C PRO A 134 -7.15 11.32 -2.06
N HIS A 135 -6.36 12.38 -1.97
CA HIS A 135 -4.95 12.27 -1.53
C HIS A 135 -4.60 12.98 -0.21
N GLY A 136 -5.54 13.67 0.41
CA GLY A 136 -5.28 14.49 1.60
C GLY A 136 -6.01 14.04 2.86
N ILE A 137 -6.28 12.72 3.02
CA ILE A 137 -6.96 12.18 4.20
C ILE A 137 -6.01 11.28 4.99
N ALA A 138 -5.88 11.57 6.28
CA ALA A 138 -5.32 10.66 7.28
C ALA A 138 -6.38 10.34 8.33
N VAL A 139 -6.25 9.21 9.01
CA VAL A 139 -7.13 8.82 10.10
C VAL A 139 -6.30 8.43 11.31
N THR A 140 -6.69 8.92 12.46
CA THR A 140 -6.15 8.52 13.76
C THR A 140 -7.25 7.89 14.60
N VAL A 141 -6.95 6.80 15.29
CA VAL A 141 -7.84 6.19 16.27
C VAL A 141 -7.40 6.65 17.65
N GLU A 142 -8.22 7.48 18.29
CA GLU A 142 -7.92 8.07 19.60
C GLU A 142 -8.16 7.06 20.74
N SER A 143 -9.24 6.29 20.65
CA SER A 143 -9.53 5.25 21.63
C SER A 143 -10.26 4.05 21.03
N MET A 144 -9.97 2.87 21.60
CA MET A 144 -10.71 1.63 21.42
C MET A 144 -11.00 1.03 22.78
N LYS A 145 -12.26 0.98 23.18
CA LYS A 145 -12.64 0.53 24.52
C LYS A 145 -13.76 -0.51 24.44
N LYS A 146 -13.51 -1.69 24.97
CA LYS A 146 -14.52 -2.73 25.09
C LYS A 146 -15.52 -2.36 26.20
N ARG A 147 -16.81 -2.30 25.88
CA ARG A 147 -17.86 -2.09 26.88
C ARG A 147 -17.97 -3.29 27.80
N LYS A 148 -18.22 -3.01 29.08
CA LYS A 148 -18.58 -4.07 30.04
C LYS A 148 -19.99 -4.58 29.69
N GLY A 149 -20.10 -5.84 29.27
CA GLY A 149 -21.37 -6.45 28.93
C GLY A 149 -21.23 -7.70 28.05
N PRO A 150 -22.29 -8.49 27.89
CA PRO A 150 -22.24 -9.80 27.21
C PRO A 150 -22.08 -9.69 25.67
N LYS A 151 -22.25 -8.52 25.08
CA LYS A 151 -22.27 -8.33 23.62
C LYS A 151 -20.92 -7.98 22.98
N GLY A 152 -19.82 -7.91 23.76
CA GLY A 152 -18.49 -7.66 23.20
C GLY A 152 -18.31 -6.33 22.45
N ILE A 153 -19.22 -5.34 22.61
CA ILE A 153 -19.21 -4.07 21.87
C ILE A 153 -17.92 -3.29 22.16
N ILE A 154 -17.28 -2.81 21.10
CA ILE A 154 -16.10 -1.95 21.16
C ILE A 154 -16.47 -0.55 20.73
N ASP A 155 -16.27 0.43 21.62
CA ASP A 155 -16.39 1.85 21.27
C ASP A 155 -15.09 2.30 20.63
N ILE A 156 -15.17 2.80 19.41
CA ILE A 156 -14.04 3.32 18.65
C ILE A 156 -14.25 4.80 18.42
N GLU A 157 -13.29 5.59 18.85
CA GLU A 157 -13.23 7.03 18.62
C GLU A 157 -12.09 7.32 17.65
N ALA A 158 -12.41 7.90 16.49
CA ALA A 158 -11.44 8.16 15.43
C ALA A 158 -11.63 9.58 14.87
N THR A 159 -10.52 10.18 14.45
CA THR A 159 -10.48 11.50 13.83
C THR A 159 -10.04 11.37 12.38
N ILE A 160 -10.85 11.90 11.45
CA ILE A 160 -10.46 12.05 10.04
C ILE A 160 -9.81 13.42 9.88
N ILE A 161 -8.57 13.43 9.45
CA ILE A 161 -7.75 14.62 9.23
C ILE A 161 -7.73 14.88 7.72
N CYS A 162 -8.01 16.11 7.31
CA CYS A 162 -7.94 16.54 5.92
C CYS A 162 -6.92 17.66 5.75
N GLU A 163 -6.28 17.70 4.58
CA GLU A 163 -5.21 18.65 4.27
C GLU A 163 -5.70 20.10 4.17
N ARG A 164 -6.98 20.31 3.74
CA ARG A 164 -7.56 21.63 3.51
C ARG A 164 -8.89 21.78 4.22
N ASP A 165 -9.15 22.96 4.79
CA ASP A 165 -10.43 23.25 5.44
C ASP A 165 -11.64 23.15 4.48
N SER A 166 -11.45 23.45 3.19
CA SER A 166 -12.49 23.26 2.17
C SER A 166 -12.97 21.80 2.05
N HIS A 167 -12.10 20.82 2.31
CA HIS A 167 -12.43 19.40 2.25
C HIS A 167 -13.30 18.95 3.43
N LYS A 168 -13.23 19.65 4.56
CA LYS A 168 -13.99 19.31 5.76
C LYS A 168 -15.51 19.29 5.51
N GLY A 169 -16.01 20.29 4.78
CA GLY A 169 -17.42 20.35 4.41
C GLY A 169 -17.86 19.16 3.53
N ILE A 170 -16.99 18.73 2.61
CA ILE A 170 -17.24 17.60 1.70
C ILE A 170 -17.28 16.30 2.49
N ILE A 171 -16.30 16.08 3.38
CA ILE A 171 -16.19 14.88 4.24
C ILE A 171 -17.38 14.75 5.19
N ILE A 172 -17.85 15.86 5.75
CA ILE A 172 -19.03 15.87 6.62
C ILE A 172 -20.30 15.63 5.80
N GLY A 173 -20.40 16.29 4.65
CA GLY A 173 -21.59 16.27 3.80
C GLY A 173 -22.80 17.02 4.39
N LYS A 174 -23.86 17.15 3.59
CA LYS A 174 -25.09 17.83 4.02
C LYS A 174 -25.70 17.15 5.25
N GLY A 175 -25.78 17.88 6.37
CA GLY A 175 -26.29 17.34 7.62
C GLY A 175 -25.54 16.13 8.18
N GLY A 176 -24.25 15.95 7.83
CA GLY A 176 -23.44 14.83 8.29
C GLY A 176 -23.66 13.52 7.51
N ALA A 177 -24.36 13.55 6.39
CA ALA A 177 -24.76 12.35 5.64
C ALA A 177 -23.54 11.57 5.11
N MET A 178 -22.50 12.27 4.60
CA MET A 178 -21.30 11.61 4.08
C MET A 178 -20.51 10.95 5.20
N LEU A 179 -20.28 11.65 6.30
CA LEU A 179 -19.60 11.10 7.47
C LEU A 179 -20.34 9.89 8.05
N LYS A 180 -21.68 9.93 8.07
CA LYS A 180 -22.50 8.77 8.48
C LYS A 180 -22.32 7.59 7.52
N LYS A 181 -22.27 7.80 6.20
CA LYS A 181 -22.03 6.76 5.20
C LYS A 181 -20.65 6.12 5.41
N ILE A 182 -19.62 6.93 5.57
CA ILE A 182 -18.25 6.46 5.85
C ILE A 182 -18.24 5.61 7.12
N GLY A 183 -18.79 6.13 8.22
CA GLY A 183 -18.81 5.41 9.49
C GLY A 183 -19.60 4.11 9.45
N SER A 184 -20.71 4.05 8.71
CA SER A 184 -21.50 2.82 8.57
C SER A 184 -20.75 1.74 7.77
N ASN A 185 -20.08 2.12 6.67
CA ASN A 185 -19.30 1.20 5.85
C ASN A 185 -18.06 0.69 6.61
N ALA A 186 -17.37 1.58 7.32
CA ALA A 186 -16.23 1.21 8.14
C ALA A 186 -16.63 0.27 9.27
N ARG A 187 -17.73 0.58 9.97
CA ARG A 187 -18.25 -0.28 11.05
C ARG A 187 -18.48 -1.70 10.58
N TYR A 188 -19.17 -1.89 9.46
CA TYR A 188 -19.46 -3.22 8.93
C TYR A 188 -18.20 -4.08 8.74
N GLU A 189 -17.13 -3.48 8.26
CA GLU A 189 -15.87 -4.20 8.03
C GLU A 189 -15.08 -4.44 9.32
N ILE A 190 -15.06 -3.43 10.20
CA ILE A 190 -14.41 -3.53 11.51
C ILE A 190 -15.09 -4.59 12.39
N GLU A 191 -16.43 -4.66 12.40
CA GLU A 191 -17.18 -5.68 13.12
C GLU A 191 -16.80 -7.09 12.63
N ARG A 192 -16.65 -7.28 11.32
CA ARG A 192 -16.20 -8.57 10.75
C ARG A 192 -14.76 -8.92 11.14
N MET A 193 -13.87 -7.93 11.16
CA MET A 193 -12.47 -8.13 11.51
C MET A 193 -12.29 -8.46 13.00
N LEU A 194 -13.04 -7.77 13.89
CA LEU A 194 -12.90 -7.93 15.34
C LEU A 194 -13.82 -9.00 15.93
N ASP A 195 -14.66 -9.64 15.11
CA ASP A 195 -15.69 -10.61 15.52
C ASP A 195 -16.55 -10.10 16.71
N SER A 196 -17.02 -8.82 16.59
CA SER A 196 -17.67 -8.11 17.70
C SER A 196 -18.82 -7.20 17.24
#